data_25a9488c03e090bcf541a85d967e6e09
#
_entry.id   25a9488c03e090bcf541a85d967e6e09
#
_cell.length_a   1.000
_cell.length_b   1.000
_cell.length_c   1.000
_cell.angle_alpha   90.00
_cell.angle_beta   90.00
_cell.angle_gamma   90.00
#
_symmetry.space_group_name_H-M   'P 1'
#
loop_
_entity.id
_entity.type
_entity.pdbx_description
1 polymer ?
#
loop_
_entity_poly.entity_id
_entity_poly.type
_entity_poly.pdbx_seq_one_letter_code
_entity_poly.pdbx_strand_id
1 'polypeptide(L)'
;MELLKRKENTNLTEKVLQFGEGNFLRGFADWMIDRLNKEYNWNGGVVVVQPLASGLCDKLNEQDGLYDLYLRGLKNGNRVEETRVVECITRAINPYEDTDGFFACAENPDLRFIISNTTEAGIEYIQGQKYGDFHNSTFPGRLTMFLKKRFDAGLGGFILLPCELIDKNGDKLKECILKYAAEWLLGDDFEHWICEENYFTNTLVDRIVTGYPRDTAAEMEQSFGWRDNLIDTAEIFHLWVIEGDKALAEEIPFHKIGLDVLWTDDVTPYKMRKVRILNGAHTMSVLAATLAGLETVADMMADQVVSGIMHRGIYDEIIPTLDLPESKLLQFASDVAERFKNPFIKHYLLSIALNSVSKFKVRVLPSILEYIKRFGKEPANLMFSLAALIMFYRTDEAQDSPEVVEFMRSASPAEILSREDLWGEDISFLLGSVEKYIAAAEKLGVKQAMADLAKEQK
;
A
#
# COMPACT_ATOMS: atom_id res chain seq x y z
N MET A 1 -7.93 14.56 -31.82
CA MET A 1 -8.87 14.57 -30.67
C MET A 1 -8.53 15.75 -29.80
N GLU A 2 -9.54 16.41 -29.27
CA GLU A 2 -9.37 17.51 -28.32
C GLU A 2 -8.92 16.95 -26.96
N LEU A 3 -8.27 17.79 -26.17
CA LEU A 3 -7.86 17.42 -24.81
C LEU A 3 -9.09 17.37 -23.91
N LEU A 4 -9.13 16.42 -22.96
CA LEU A 4 -10.16 16.35 -21.94
C LEU A 4 -10.23 17.67 -21.16
N LYS A 5 -11.41 18.30 -21.14
CA LYS A 5 -11.67 19.60 -20.52
C LYS A 5 -13.04 19.62 -19.84
N ARG A 6 -13.20 20.44 -18.80
CA ARG A 6 -14.50 20.67 -18.18
C ARG A 6 -15.43 21.37 -19.17
N LYS A 7 -16.64 20.85 -19.27
CA LYS A 7 -17.70 21.46 -20.05
C LYS A 7 -18.47 22.52 -19.27
N GLU A 8 -18.55 22.35 -17.96
CA GLU A 8 -19.25 23.24 -17.03
C GLU A 8 -18.38 23.44 -15.78
N ASN A 9 -18.41 24.65 -15.21
CA ASN A 9 -17.73 24.90 -13.95
C ASN A 9 -18.42 24.15 -12.81
N THR A 10 -17.70 23.28 -12.15
CA THR A 10 -18.16 22.65 -10.91
C THR A 10 -17.78 23.56 -9.73
N ASN A 11 -18.79 24.01 -8.98
CA ASN A 11 -18.57 24.81 -7.77
C ASN A 11 -18.35 23.88 -6.56
N LEU A 12 -17.33 23.01 -6.62
CA LEU A 12 -16.95 22.20 -5.48
C LEU A 12 -16.29 23.07 -4.41
N THR A 13 -16.69 22.90 -3.17
CA THR A 13 -16.05 23.53 -2.00
C THR A 13 -14.70 22.85 -1.76
N GLU A 14 -13.60 23.59 -1.76
CA GLU A 14 -12.27 23.05 -1.48
C GLU A 14 -12.17 22.59 -0.03
N LYS A 15 -12.37 21.29 0.22
CA LYS A 15 -12.34 20.67 1.56
C LYS A 15 -11.07 19.90 1.82
N VAL A 16 -10.35 19.51 0.78
CA VAL A 16 -9.17 18.64 0.85
C VAL A 16 -7.95 19.33 0.28
N LEU A 17 -6.86 19.36 1.04
CA LEU A 17 -5.51 19.68 0.56
C LEU A 17 -4.75 18.36 0.42
N GLN A 18 -4.27 18.07 -0.78
CA GLN A 18 -3.61 16.80 -1.10
C GLN A 18 -2.15 16.99 -1.47
N PHE A 19 -1.24 16.41 -0.71
CA PHE A 19 0.19 16.37 -1.05
C PHE A 19 0.51 15.11 -1.85
N GLY A 20 0.70 15.28 -3.13
CA GLY A 20 0.98 14.22 -4.10
C GLY A 20 -0.04 14.22 -5.24
N GLU A 21 0.46 14.31 -6.46
CA GLU A 21 -0.28 14.29 -7.72
C GLU A 21 -0.12 12.96 -8.46
N GLY A 22 0.56 12.01 -7.82
CA GLY A 22 0.91 10.72 -8.41
C GLY A 22 -0.28 9.79 -8.66
N ASN A 23 -0.02 8.74 -9.40
CA ASN A 23 -1.04 7.75 -9.78
C ASN A 23 -1.80 7.19 -8.57
N PHE A 24 -1.09 6.91 -7.45
CA PHE A 24 -1.74 6.26 -6.32
C PHE A 24 -2.90 7.09 -5.76
N LEU A 25 -2.69 8.37 -5.42
CA LEU A 25 -3.76 9.19 -4.84
C LEU A 25 -4.89 9.42 -5.87
N ARG A 26 -4.55 9.62 -7.15
CA ARG A 26 -5.52 9.76 -8.23
C ARG A 26 -6.40 8.51 -8.40
N GLY A 27 -5.78 7.34 -8.38
CA GLY A 27 -6.49 6.05 -8.45
C GLY A 27 -7.07 5.57 -7.12
N PHE A 28 -6.94 6.32 -6.03
CA PHE A 28 -7.38 5.92 -4.69
C PHE A 28 -8.24 6.99 -4.02
N ALA A 29 -7.62 8.00 -3.42
CA ALA A 29 -8.32 9.02 -2.64
C ALA A 29 -9.22 9.90 -3.52
N ASP A 30 -8.71 10.41 -4.64
CA ASP A 30 -9.46 11.27 -5.55
C ASP A 30 -10.65 10.53 -6.15
N TRP A 31 -10.47 9.26 -6.53
CA TRP A 31 -11.57 8.42 -7.00
C TRP A 31 -12.65 8.22 -5.93
N MET A 32 -12.27 8.02 -4.66
CA MET A 32 -13.23 7.88 -3.56
C MET A 32 -14.00 9.18 -3.33
N ILE A 33 -13.32 10.32 -3.38
CA ILE A 33 -13.93 11.65 -3.22
C ILE A 33 -14.86 11.97 -4.40
N ASP A 34 -14.45 11.66 -5.63
CA ASP A 34 -15.30 11.81 -6.82
C ASP A 34 -16.59 10.98 -6.70
N ARG A 35 -16.46 9.73 -6.25
CA ARG A 35 -17.64 8.90 -5.97
C ARG A 35 -18.52 9.48 -4.88
N LEU A 36 -17.91 9.96 -3.80
CA LEU A 36 -18.64 10.56 -2.69
C LEU A 36 -19.42 11.81 -3.14
N ASN A 37 -18.82 12.63 -4.01
CA ASN A 37 -19.51 13.77 -4.61
C ASN A 37 -20.69 13.35 -5.48
N LYS A 38 -20.50 12.36 -6.36
CA LYS A 38 -21.53 11.92 -7.32
C LYS A 38 -22.63 11.09 -6.67
N GLU A 39 -22.32 10.27 -5.67
CA GLU A 39 -23.24 9.30 -5.09
C GLU A 39 -23.88 9.79 -3.77
N TYR A 40 -23.24 10.73 -3.06
CA TYR A 40 -23.71 11.25 -1.76
C TYR A 40 -23.86 12.78 -1.73
N ASN A 41 -23.48 13.47 -2.79
CA ASN A 41 -23.49 14.94 -2.88
C ASN A 41 -22.69 15.65 -1.78
N TRP A 42 -21.50 15.11 -1.45
CA TRP A 42 -20.62 15.64 -0.40
C TRP A 42 -20.08 17.04 -0.74
N ASN A 43 -20.02 17.38 -2.02
CA ASN A 43 -19.58 18.67 -2.54
C ASN A 43 -18.16 19.06 -2.07
N GLY A 44 -17.21 18.13 -2.12
CA GLY A 44 -15.82 18.37 -1.70
C GLY A 44 -14.86 18.40 -2.88
N GLY A 45 -14.16 19.53 -3.02
CA GLY A 45 -13.07 19.73 -3.98
C GLY A 45 -11.70 19.40 -3.36
N VAL A 46 -10.79 18.95 -4.20
CA VAL A 46 -9.40 18.64 -3.86
C VAL A 46 -8.48 19.69 -4.48
N VAL A 47 -7.66 20.34 -3.65
CA VAL A 47 -6.51 21.13 -4.07
C VAL A 47 -5.29 20.26 -3.99
N VAL A 48 -4.68 19.95 -5.14
CA VAL A 48 -3.49 19.11 -5.21
C VAL A 48 -2.24 19.96 -5.05
N VAL A 49 -1.30 19.54 -4.23
CA VAL A 49 0.00 20.18 -4.01
C VAL A 49 1.11 19.24 -4.44
N GLN A 50 1.93 19.69 -5.38
CA GLN A 50 3.06 18.94 -5.88
C GLN A 50 4.19 18.91 -4.84
N PRO A 51 4.65 17.73 -4.38
CA PRO A 51 5.64 17.66 -3.32
C PRO A 51 7.08 17.90 -3.77
N LEU A 52 7.36 17.75 -5.06
CA LEU A 52 8.68 17.94 -5.67
C LEU A 52 8.67 19.10 -6.67
N ALA A 53 9.85 19.61 -7.03
CA ALA A 53 9.97 20.73 -8.00
C ALA A 53 9.46 20.38 -9.42
N SER A 54 9.49 19.10 -9.78
CA SER A 54 8.93 18.60 -11.04
C SER A 54 7.82 17.58 -10.77
N GLY A 55 6.73 17.66 -11.53
CA GLY A 55 5.59 16.76 -11.34
C GLY A 55 4.50 16.94 -12.39
N LEU A 56 3.24 16.78 -12.01
CA LEU A 56 2.10 16.73 -12.91
C LEU A 56 1.16 17.93 -12.79
N CYS A 57 1.47 18.95 -11.96
CA CYS A 57 0.57 20.09 -11.75
C CYS A 57 0.16 20.78 -13.04
N ASP A 58 1.11 21.03 -13.95
CA ASP A 58 0.81 21.69 -15.22
C ASP A 58 -0.19 20.89 -16.06
N LYS A 59 0.00 19.56 -16.12
CA LYS A 59 -0.91 18.67 -16.87
C LYS A 59 -2.28 18.61 -16.22
N LEU A 60 -2.35 18.56 -14.88
CA LEU A 60 -3.61 18.61 -14.15
C LEU A 60 -4.35 19.91 -14.42
N ASN A 61 -3.68 21.04 -14.34
CA ASN A 61 -4.28 22.34 -14.63
C ASN A 61 -4.63 22.50 -16.12
N GLU A 62 -3.79 21.96 -17.03
CA GLU A 62 -4.09 21.92 -18.47
C GLU A 62 -5.39 21.14 -18.77
N GLN A 63 -5.74 20.13 -17.97
CA GLN A 63 -6.97 19.32 -18.09
C GLN A 63 -8.07 19.73 -17.11
N ASP A 64 -8.00 20.92 -16.51
CA ASP A 64 -8.98 21.40 -15.51
C ASP A 64 -9.18 20.43 -14.32
N GLY A 65 -8.14 19.70 -13.94
CA GLY A 65 -8.15 18.69 -12.89
C GLY A 65 -8.83 17.36 -13.28
N LEU A 66 -9.17 17.17 -14.55
CA LEU A 66 -9.86 15.97 -15.03
C LEU A 66 -8.88 14.89 -15.49
N TYR A 67 -9.27 13.64 -15.32
CA TYR A 67 -8.60 12.48 -15.92
C TYR A 67 -9.52 11.27 -15.94
N ASP A 68 -9.27 10.37 -16.89
CA ASP A 68 -9.94 9.07 -16.94
C ASP A 68 -9.24 8.08 -15.99
N LEU A 69 -10.03 7.46 -15.11
CA LEU A 69 -9.59 6.31 -14.33
C LEU A 69 -10.22 5.04 -14.88
N TYR A 70 -9.38 4.10 -15.29
CA TYR A 70 -9.77 2.80 -15.78
C TYR A 70 -9.55 1.73 -14.71
N LEU A 71 -10.65 1.20 -14.18
CA LEU A 71 -10.67 0.15 -13.18
C LEU A 71 -10.90 -1.20 -13.85
N ARG A 72 -10.06 -2.18 -13.55
CA ARG A 72 -10.20 -3.52 -14.12
C ARG A 72 -9.72 -4.62 -13.17
N GLY A 73 -10.41 -5.75 -13.21
CA GLY A 73 -10.08 -6.88 -12.35
C GLY A 73 -11.14 -7.96 -12.37
N LEU A 74 -11.11 -8.78 -11.35
CA LEU A 74 -12.15 -9.77 -11.08
C LEU A 74 -12.99 -9.33 -9.88
N LYS A 75 -14.29 -9.59 -9.95
CA LYS A 75 -15.21 -9.45 -8.84
C LYS A 75 -16.19 -10.63 -8.86
N ASN A 76 -16.16 -11.45 -7.81
CA ASN A 76 -16.93 -12.71 -7.74
C ASN A 76 -16.68 -13.62 -8.97
N GLY A 77 -15.42 -13.73 -9.39
CA GLY A 77 -14.98 -14.53 -10.54
C GLY A 77 -15.29 -13.95 -11.93
N ASN A 78 -16.01 -12.83 -12.01
CA ASN A 78 -16.35 -12.17 -13.28
C ASN A 78 -15.36 -11.05 -13.59
N ARG A 79 -15.00 -10.90 -14.88
CA ARG A 79 -14.24 -9.74 -15.34
C ARG A 79 -15.09 -8.49 -15.21
N VAL A 80 -14.50 -7.45 -14.61
CA VAL A 80 -15.10 -6.12 -14.50
C VAL A 80 -14.12 -5.11 -15.07
N GLU A 81 -14.63 -4.25 -15.93
CA GLU A 81 -13.92 -3.12 -16.51
C GLU A 81 -14.84 -1.91 -16.39
N GLU A 82 -14.37 -0.85 -15.75
CA GLU A 82 -15.12 0.37 -15.50
C GLU A 82 -14.23 1.57 -15.82
N THR A 83 -14.75 2.53 -16.57
CA THR A 83 -14.09 3.80 -16.85
C THR A 83 -14.88 4.92 -16.23
N ARG A 84 -14.16 5.87 -15.62
CA ARG A 84 -14.76 7.04 -14.99
C ARG A 84 -13.88 8.26 -15.19
N VAL A 85 -14.49 9.38 -15.60
CA VAL A 85 -13.82 10.68 -15.48
C VAL A 85 -13.90 11.10 -14.02
N VAL A 86 -12.74 11.29 -13.40
CA VAL A 86 -12.60 11.84 -12.04
C VAL A 86 -12.57 13.37 -12.16
N GLU A 87 -13.39 14.04 -11.37
CA GLU A 87 -13.70 15.47 -11.50
C GLU A 87 -13.50 16.27 -10.20
N CYS A 88 -13.09 15.61 -9.10
CA CYS A 88 -13.02 16.24 -7.79
C CYS A 88 -11.85 17.22 -7.62
N ILE A 89 -10.82 17.16 -8.47
CA ILE A 89 -9.68 18.10 -8.39
C ILE A 89 -10.11 19.44 -8.95
N THR A 90 -10.03 20.50 -8.13
CA THR A 90 -10.38 21.88 -8.51
C THR A 90 -9.21 22.61 -9.16
N ARG A 91 -8.01 22.37 -8.64
CA ARG A 91 -6.74 22.94 -9.14
C ARG A 91 -5.54 22.16 -8.56
N ALA A 92 -4.40 22.36 -9.20
CA ALA A 92 -3.12 21.85 -8.70
C ALA A 92 -2.13 23.00 -8.53
N ILE A 93 -1.33 22.96 -7.47
CA ILE A 93 -0.35 23.98 -7.10
C ILE A 93 1.05 23.38 -7.14
N ASN A 94 1.95 23.99 -7.90
CA ASN A 94 3.38 23.78 -7.75
C ASN A 94 3.92 24.80 -6.73
N PRO A 95 4.14 24.42 -5.47
CA PRO A 95 4.51 25.39 -4.44
C PRO A 95 5.94 25.93 -4.60
N TYR A 96 6.73 25.36 -5.53
CA TYR A 96 8.06 25.88 -5.88
C TYR A 96 7.96 27.09 -6.81
N GLU A 97 6.85 27.25 -7.52
CA GLU A 97 6.57 28.37 -8.43
C GLU A 97 5.54 29.33 -7.84
N ASP A 98 4.56 28.80 -7.09
CA ASP A 98 3.48 29.56 -6.45
C ASP A 98 3.40 29.25 -4.94
N THR A 99 4.42 29.68 -4.22
CA THR A 99 4.49 29.55 -2.76
C THR A 99 3.38 30.35 -2.06
N ASP A 100 3.03 31.53 -2.59
CA ASP A 100 1.97 32.39 -2.01
C ASP A 100 0.59 31.73 -2.18
N GLY A 101 0.30 31.14 -3.36
CA GLY A 101 -0.94 30.40 -3.60
C GLY A 101 -1.05 29.15 -2.71
N PHE A 102 0.06 28.48 -2.42
CA PHE A 102 0.10 27.39 -1.47
C PHE A 102 -0.27 27.87 -0.05
N PHE A 103 0.37 28.94 0.45
CA PHE A 103 0.09 29.44 1.79
C PHE A 103 -1.29 30.09 1.89
N ALA A 104 -1.86 30.63 0.82
CA ALA A 104 -3.23 31.13 0.78
C ALA A 104 -4.26 30.02 1.10
N CYS A 105 -3.95 28.76 0.78
CA CYS A 105 -4.79 27.62 1.18
C CYS A 105 -4.91 27.47 2.71
N ALA A 106 -3.89 27.86 3.48
CA ALA A 106 -3.94 27.79 4.93
C ALA A 106 -5.02 28.72 5.53
N GLU A 107 -5.40 29.78 4.83
CA GLU A 107 -6.41 30.77 5.24
C GLU A 107 -7.83 30.40 4.73
N ASN A 108 -7.98 29.32 3.94
CA ASN A 108 -9.28 28.86 3.50
C ASN A 108 -10.02 28.14 4.64
N PRO A 109 -11.14 28.68 5.16
CA PRO A 109 -11.86 28.08 6.29
C PRO A 109 -12.54 26.76 5.93
N ASP A 110 -12.81 26.51 4.66
CA ASP A 110 -13.51 25.28 4.21
C ASP A 110 -12.59 24.07 4.12
N LEU A 111 -11.25 24.27 4.07
CA LEU A 111 -10.30 23.19 4.10
C LEU A 111 -10.31 22.48 5.46
N ARG A 112 -10.58 21.20 5.45
CA ARG A 112 -10.71 20.38 6.66
C ARG A 112 -9.81 19.15 6.67
N PHE A 113 -9.44 18.64 5.47
CA PHE A 113 -8.68 17.41 5.34
C PHE A 113 -7.32 17.68 4.69
N ILE A 114 -6.30 16.96 5.19
CA ILE A 114 -4.99 16.87 4.53
C ILE A 114 -4.75 15.39 4.21
N ILE A 115 -4.59 15.09 2.93
CA ILE A 115 -4.23 13.74 2.45
C ILE A 115 -2.81 13.82 1.90
N SER A 116 -1.96 12.83 2.20
CA SER A 116 -0.59 12.80 1.67
C SER A 116 -0.17 11.42 1.18
N ASN A 117 0.66 11.40 0.15
CA ASN A 117 1.45 10.24 -0.26
C ASN A 117 2.74 10.75 -0.92
N THR A 118 3.71 11.05 -0.08
CA THR A 118 5.01 11.62 -0.46
C THR A 118 6.11 10.57 -0.54
N THR A 119 5.74 9.31 -0.65
CA THR A 119 6.57 8.10 -0.56
C THR A 119 7.07 7.79 0.87
N GLU A 120 7.67 6.62 1.04
CA GLU A 120 8.20 6.16 2.34
C GLU A 120 9.31 7.08 2.89
N ALA A 121 10.04 7.75 2.00
CA ALA A 121 11.09 8.72 2.37
C ALA A 121 10.56 10.15 2.64
N GLY A 122 9.27 10.40 2.39
CA GLY A 122 8.72 11.76 2.48
C GLY A 122 8.48 12.25 3.91
N ILE A 123 8.15 11.35 4.86
CA ILE A 123 7.93 11.72 6.27
C ILE A 123 9.24 11.59 7.05
N GLU A 124 10.05 12.63 6.97
CA GLU A 124 11.37 12.71 7.60
C GLU A 124 11.59 14.07 8.27
N TYR A 125 12.22 14.05 9.45
CA TYR A 125 12.74 15.24 10.10
C TYR A 125 14.25 15.33 9.85
N ILE A 126 14.68 16.48 9.33
CA ILE A 126 16.12 16.81 9.14
C ILE A 126 16.45 18.01 10.01
N GLN A 127 17.29 17.78 11.01
CA GLN A 127 17.76 18.82 11.92
C GLN A 127 18.54 19.93 11.20
N GLY A 128 18.35 21.18 11.58
CA GLY A 128 19.06 22.34 11.04
C GLY A 128 18.37 23.00 9.83
N GLN A 129 17.23 22.49 9.40
CA GLN A 129 16.39 23.21 8.42
C GLN A 129 15.84 24.51 9.02
N LYS A 130 15.77 25.56 8.23
CA LYS A 130 15.36 26.89 8.71
C LYS A 130 13.90 27.15 8.44
N TYR A 131 13.21 27.72 9.45
CA TYR A 131 11.87 28.28 9.23
C TYR A 131 11.89 29.34 8.13
N GLY A 132 10.95 29.25 7.18
CA GLY A 132 10.89 30.13 6.00
C GLY A 132 11.68 29.66 4.80
N ASP A 133 12.59 28.69 4.94
CA ASP A 133 13.27 28.06 3.80
C ASP A 133 12.42 26.93 3.20
N PHE A 134 11.34 27.33 2.55
CA PHE A 134 10.34 26.40 2.02
C PHE A 134 10.94 25.42 1.01
N HIS A 135 11.77 25.89 0.08
CA HIS A 135 12.27 25.10 -1.03
C HIS A 135 13.22 23.97 -0.60
N ASN A 136 13.98 24.19 0.46
CA ASN A 136 14.94 23.20 0.99
C ASN A 136 14.37 22.39 2.16
N SER A 137 13.11 22.61 2.55
CA SER A 137 12.49 21.87 3.65
C SER A 137 11.93 20.53 3.20
N THR A 138 11.88 19.56 4.14
CA THR A 138 11.14 18.30 3.94
C THR A 138 9.64 18.54 3.85
N PHE A 139 8.87 17.52 3.45
CA PHE A 139 7.40 17.61 3.48
C PHE A 139 6.86 17.97 4.87
N PRO A 140 7.26 17.32 5.99
CA PRO A 140 6.81 17.72 7.31
C PRO A 140 7.20 19.16 7.68
N GLY A 141 8.37 19.62 7.26
CA GLY A 141 8.80 21.01 7.47
C GLY A 141 7.90 22.02 6.75
N ARG A 142 7.58 21.79 5.47
CA ARG A 142 6.63 22.61 4.71
C ARG A 142 5.23 22.58 5.33
N LEU A 143 4.79 21.41 5.73
CA LEU A 143 3.50 21.25 6.40
C LEU A 143 3.48 21.98 7.74
N THR A 144 4.58 22.00 8.50
CA THR A 144 4.69 22.77 9.75
C THR A 144 4.53 24.27 9.48
N MET A 145 5.15 24.80 8.43
CA MET A 145 4.98 26.22 8.04
C MET A 145 3.53 26.51 7.62
N PHE A 146 2.89 25.62 6.90
CA PHE A 146 1.49 25.70 6.49
C PHE A 146 0.54 25.70 7.70
N LEU A 147 0.74 24.78 8.64
CA LEU A 147 -0.05 24.69 9.86
C LEU A 147 0.16 25.92 10.77
N LYS A 148 1.39 26.46 10.81
CA LYS A 148 1.65 27.72 11.53
C LYS A 148 0.89 28.90 10.94
N LYS A 149 0.84 29.00 9.63
CA LYS A 149 0.05 30.02 8.94
C LYS A 149 -1.45 29.90 9.25
N ARG A 150 -1.97 28.67 9.29
CA ARG A 150 -3.36 28.36 9.68
C ARG A 150 -3.66 28.77 11.11
N PHE A 151 -2.79 28.42 12.05
CA PHE A 151 -2.88 28.81 13.46
C PHE A 151 -2.89 30.32 13.63
N ASP A 152 -1.98 31.03 12.92
CA ASP A 152 -1.90 32.50 12.96
C ASP A 152 -3.15 33.19 12.40
N ALA A 153 -3.86 32.54 11.49
CA ALA A 153 -5.15 32.97 10.96
C ALA A 153 -6.32 32.69 11.92
N GLY A 154 -6.08 32.04 13.05
CA GLY A 154 -7.12 31.72 14.06
C GLY A 154 -8.13 30.66 13.60
N LEU A 155 -7.74 29.80 12.64
CA LEU A 155 -8.61 28.77 12.09
C LEU A 155 -8.41 27.42 12.81
N GLY A 156 -9.44 26.58 12.81
CA GLY A 156 -9.40 25.23 13.37
C GLY A 156 -8.47 24.29 12.60
N GLY A 157 -8.08 23.19 13.24
CA GLY A 157 -7.16 22.22 12.73
C GLY A 157 -7.74 21.30 11.66
N PHE A 158 -6.94 20.32 11.25
CA PHE A 158 -7.22 19.39 10.18
C PHE A 158 -7.40 17.96 10.67
N ILE A 159 -8.08 17.14 9.84
CA ILE A 159 -7.98 15.69 9.86
C ILE A 159 -6.89 15.31 8.82
N LEU A 160 -5.78 14.76 9.31
CA LEU A 160 -4.65 14.36 8.48
C LEU A 160 -4.73 12.86 8.21
N LEU A 161 -4.74 12.50 6.93
CA LEU A 161 -4.90 11.15 6.41
C LEU A 161 -3.67 10.77 5.58
N PRO A 162 -2.50 10.53 6.19
CA PRO A 162 -1.29 10.13 5.46
C PRO A 162 -1.47 8.73 4.88
N CYS A 163 -1.10 8.56 3.61
CA CYS A 163 -1.19 7.29 2.87
C CYS A 163 0.20 6.69 2.56
N GLU A 164 1.25 7.21 3.15
CA GLU A 164 2.61 6.68 3.04
C GLU A 164 2.72 5.28 3.66
N LEU A 165 3.47 4.38 3.04
CA LEU A 165 3.68 3.01 3.51
C LEU A 165 4.68 2.94 4.68
N ILE A 166 4.43 3.74 5.70
CA ILE A 166 5.21 3.84 6.93
C ILE A 166 4.36 3.31 8.09
N ASP A 167 5.01 2.61 9.01
CA ASP A 167 4.33 2.17 10.23
C ASP A 167 3.96 3.37 11.09
N LYS A 168 2.69 3.45 11.51
CA LYS A 168 2.14 4.57 12.27
C LYS A 168 2.47 5.92 11.61
N ASN A 169 2.10 6.03 10.33
CA ASN A 169 2.42 7.16 9.47
C ASN A 169 1.92 8.50 10.03
N GLY A 170 0.75 8.54 10.66
CA GLY A 170 0.22 9.73 11.32
C GLY A 170 1.01 10.15 12.56
N ASP A 171 1.32 9.20 13.44
CA ASP A 171 2.16 9.44 14.61
C ASP A 171 3.54 9.96 14.20
N LYS A 172 4.12 9.35 13.16
CA LYS A 172 5.43 9.75 12.62
C LYS A 172 5.39 11.16 12.04
N LEU A 173 4.34 11.50 11.30
CA LEU A 173 4.15 12.84 10.76
C LEU A 173 4.01 13.87 11.87
N LYS A 174 3.19 13.60 12.91
CA LYS A 174 3.03 14.44 14.08
C LYS A 174 4.36 14.67 14.81
N GLU A 175 5.12 13.60 15.03
CA GLU A 175 6.46 13.66 15.64
C GLU A 175 7.40 14.62 14.88
N CYS A 176 7.44 14.50 13.54
CA CYS A 176 8.28 15.38 12.72
C CYS A 176 7.85 16.85 12.81
N ILE A 177 6.54 17.12 12.78
CA ILE A 177 6.00 18.48 12.89
C ILE A 177 6.33 19.11 14.25
N LEU A 178 6.15 18.37 15.35
CA LEU A 178 6.48 18.86 16.69
C LEU A 178 7.99 19.10 16.85
N LYS A 179 8.85 18.29 16.26
CA LYS A 179 10.29 18.53 16.23
C LYS A 179 10.64 19.85 15.52
N TYR A 180 10.01 20.12 14.38
CA TYR A 180 10.19 21.40 13.69
C TYR A 180 9.61 22.57 14.48
N ALA A 181 8.44 22.41 15.12
CA ALA A 181 7.86 23.46 15.95
C ALA A 181 8.78 23.86 17.09
N ALA A 182 9.36 22.88 17.80
CA ALA A 182 10.31 23.09 18.87
C ALA A 182 11.64 23.69 18.35
N GLU A 183 12.24 23.16 17.28
CA GLU A 183 13.49 23.66 16.70
C GLU A 183 13.35 25.10 16.22
N TRP A 184 12.21 25.43 15.61
CA TRP A 184 11.94 26.76 15.07
C TRP A 184 11.36 27.74 16.11
N LEU A 185 11.19 27.31 17.36
CA LEU A 185 10.66 28.10 18.47
C LEU A 185 9.31 28.75 18.14
N LEU A 186 8.37 27.96 17.60
CA LEU A 186 7.08 28.48 17.15
C LEU A 186 6.09 28.74 18.28
N GLY A 187 6.44 28.38 19.53
CA GLY A 187 5.73 28.66 20.75
C GLY A 187 4.79 27.56 21.23
N ASP A 188 4.60 27.51 22.58
CA ASP A 188 3.83 26.45 23.23
C ASP A 188 2.36 26.43 22.81
N ASP A 189 1.77 27.59 22.52
CA ASP A 189 0.37 27.69 22.06
C ASP A 189 0.18 27.01 20.71
N PHE A 190 1.17 27.11 19.82
CA PHE A 190 1.14 26.40 18.52
C PHE A 190 1.30 24.90 18.71
N GLU A 191 2.24 24.46 19.55
CA GLU A 191 2.41 23.02 19.84
C GLU A 191 1.16 22.43 20.47
N HIS A 192 0.51 23.17 21.38
CA HIS A 192 -0.77 22.78 21.96
C HIS A 192 -1.87 22.66 20.88
N TRP A 193 -1.98 23.67 20.00
CA TRP A 193 -2.94 23.64 18.90
C TRP A 193 -2.69 22.45 17.94
N ILE A 194 -1.42 22.10 17.65
CA ILE A 194 -1.08 20.90 16.86
C ILE A 194 -1.62 19.63 17.54
N CYS A 195 -1.53 19.54 18.86
CA CYS A 195 -1.92 18.36 19.61
C CYS A 195 -3.43 18.22 19.79
N GLU A 196 -4.15 19.31 20.00
CA GLU A 196 -5.56 19.29 20.43
C GLU A 196 -6.55 19.56 19.30
N GLU A 197 -6.17 20.36 18.28
CA GLU A 197 -7.07 20.77 17.22
C GLU A 197 -6.89 19.94 15.93
N ASN A 198 -5.81 19.16 15.84
CA ASN A 198 -5.52 18.36 14.65
C ASN A 198 -5.59 16.86 14.97
N TYR A 199 -6.21 16.12 14.07
CA TYR A 199 -6.34 14.67 14.14
C TYR A 199 -5.33 14.01 13.22
N PHE A 200 -4.23 13.50 13.77
CA PHE A 200 -3.23 12.72 13.01
C PHE A 200 -3.63 11.26 13.03
N THR A 201 -4.18 10.76 11.95
CA THR A 201 -4.64 9.38 11.87
C THR A 201 -3.54 8.47 11.34
N ASN A 202 -3.40 7.27 11.90
CA ASN A 202 -2.59 6.24 11.29
C ASN A 202 -3.41 5.52 10.23
N THR A 203 -2.88 5.31 9.03
CA THR A 203 -3.64 4.69 7.97
C THR A 203 -2.96 3.48 7.34
N LEU A 204 -3.77 2.58 6.83
CA LEU A 204 -3.36 1.48 5.98
C LEU A 204 -4.14 1.56 4.67
N VAL A 205 -3.43 1.71 3.57
CA VAL A 205 -4.00 1.72 2.22
C VAL A 205 -3.65 0.44 1.47
N ASP A 206 -4.59 -0.04 0.65
CA ASP A 206 -4.39 -1.22 -0.18
C ASP A 206 -5.19 -1.12 -1.48
N ARG A 207 -4.51 -0.83 -2.56
CA ARG A 207 -4.97 -0.88 -3.95
C ARG A 207 -3.76 -0.95 -4.87
N ILE A 208 -3.79 -1.78 -5.89
CA ILE A 208 -2.81 -1.76 -6.96
C ILE A 208 -3.23 -0.70 -7.97
N VAL A 209 -2.41 0.34 -8.10
CA VAL A 209 -2.54 1.38 -9.13
C VAL A 209 -1.35 1.28 -10.05
N THR A 210 -1.61 0.93 -11.31
CA THR A 210 -0.55 0.66 -12.30
C THR A 210 -0.15 1.88 -13.10
N GLY A 211 -0.89 2.97 -12.95
CA GLY A 211 -0.59 4.26 -13.56
C GLY A 211 -0.96 4.35 -15.04
N TYR A 212 -0.29 5.26 -15.74
CA TYR A 212 -0.57 5.55 -17.15
C TYR A 212 -0.31 4.34 -18.06
N PRO A 213 -1.31 3.88 -18.83
CA PRO A 213 -1.24 2.65 -19.63
C PRO A 213 -0.54 2.89 -20.99
N ARG A 214 0.77 3.07 -20.99
CA ARG A 214 1.56 3.50 -22.17
C ARG A 214 1.29 2.68 -23.43
N ASP A 215 1.07 1.38 -23.29
CA ASP A 215 0.90 0.49 -24.44
C ASP A 215 -0.51 0.55 -25.03
N THR A 216 -1.52 0.98 -24.28
CA THR A 216 -2.93 0.98 -24.68
C THR A 216 -3.60 2.35 -24.61
N ALA A 217 -2.87 3.40 -24.17
CA ALA A 217 -3.43 4.75 -24.01
C ALA A 217 -4.08 5.27 -25.28
N ALA A 218 -3.45 5.09 -26.45
CA ALA A 218 -3.99 5.57 -27.71
C ALA A 218 -5.31 4.87 -28.11
N GLU A 219 -5.45 3.59 -27.79
CA GLU A 219 -6.70 2.83 -28.03
C GLU A 219 -7.80 3.32 -27.08
N MET A 220 -7.44 3.58 -25.82
CA MET A 220 -8.36 4.09 -24.81
C MET A 220 -8.86 5.49 -25.19
N GLU A 221 -7.96 6.41 -25.57
CA GLU A 221 -8.33 7.75 -26.04
C GLU A 221 -9.28 7.71 -27.25
N GLN A 222 -9.06 6.77 -28.18
CA GLN A 222 -9.99 6.56 -29.30
C GLN A 222 -11.37 6.15 -28.83
N SER A 223 -11.45 5.29 -27.82
CA SER A 223 -12.72 4.83 -27.26
C SER A 223 -13.43 5.93 -26.47
N PHE A 224 -12.71 6.83 -25.81
CA PHE A 224 -13.24 7.94 -25.06
C PHE A 224 -13.68 9.09 -25.97
N GLY A 225 -13.02 9.27 -27.10
CA GLY A 225 -13.28 10.36 -28.05
C GLY A 225 -12.54 11.67 -27.72
N TRP A 226 -11.63 11.66 -26.76
CA TRP A 226 -10.75 12.76 -26.38
C TRP A 226 -9.35 12.27 -26.01
N ARG A 227 -8.40 13.20 -25.96
CA ARG A 227 -7.03 12.94 -25.49
C ARG A 227 -6.95 13.17 -23.98
N ASP A 228 -6.27 12.28 -23.27
CA ASP A 228 -6.01 12.41 -21.84
C ASP A 228 -4.55 12.06 -21.51
N ASN A 229 -3.77 13.05 -21.10
CA ASN A 229 -2.37 12.90 -20.73
C ASN A 229 -2.18 12.31 -19.32
N LEU A 230 -3.28 12.08 -18.60
CA LEU A 230 -3.32 11.69 -17.18
C LEU A 230 -4.10 10.39 -16.94
N ILE A 231 -4.46 9.65 -17.97
CA ILE A 231 -5.14 8.34 -17.82
C ILE A 231 -4.46 7.57 -16.69
N ASP A 232 -5.26 7.07 -15.77
CA ASP A 232 -4.75 6.23 -14.69
C ASP A 232 -5.46 4.87 -14.71
N THR A 233 -4.77 3.83 -14.26
CA THR A 233 -5.31 2.48 -14.23
C THR A 233 -5.11 1.86 -12.87
N ALA A 234 -6.16 1.20 -12.36
CA ALA A 234 -6.12 0.55 -11.06
C ALA A 234 -6.94 -0.75 -11.05
N GLU A 235 -6.68 -1.58 -10.05
CA GLU A 235 -7.56 -2.70 -9.76
C GLU A 235 -8.88 -2.24 -9.14
N ILE A 236 -9.89 -3.11 -9.17
CA ILE A 236 -11.21 -2.84 -8.57
C ILE A 236 -11.13 -2.84 -7.04
N PHE A 237 -10.32 -3.75 -6.47
CA PHE A 237 -10.14 -3.84 -5.02
C PHE A 237 -9.57 -2.54 -4.46
N HIS A 238 -10.09 -2.13 -3.32
CA HIS A 238 -9.60 -1.01 -2.54
C HIS A 238 -9.87 -1.27 -1.07
N LEU A 239 -8.98 -0.77 -0.22
CA LEU A 239 -9.17 -0.80 1.23
C LEU A 239 -8.43 0.38 1.85
N TRP A 240 -9.14 1.16 2.66
CA TRP A 240 -8.55 2.20 3.49
C TRP A 240 -8.94 1.96 4.94
N VAL A 241 -7.97 1.64 5.79
CA VAL A 241 -8.20 1.54 7.23
C VAL A 241 -7.60 2.76 7.89
N ILE A 242 -8.38 3.44 8.69
CA ILE A 242 -8.04 4.71 9.33
C ILE A 242 -8.19 4.51 10.85
N GLU A 243 -7.07 4.65 11.57
CA GLU A 243 -7.05 4.65 13.04
C GLU A 243 -7.32 6.07 13.53
N GLY A 244 -8.42 6.26 14.23
CA GLY A 244 -8.85 7.55 14.72
C GLY A 244 -10.26 7.53 15.32
N ASP A 245 -10.74 8.65 15.80
CA ASP A 245 -12.11 8.78 16.31
C ASP A 245 -13.12 8.46 15.19
N LYS A 246 -13.96 7.45 15.44
CA LYS A 246 -14.98 7.01 14.50
C LYS A 246 -16.04 8.08 14.18
N ALA A 247 -16.20 9.08 15.03
CA ALA A 247 -17.09 10.21 14.76
C ALA A 247 -16.63 11.03 13.53
N LEU A 248 -15.32 11.05 13.26
CA LEU A 248 -14.75 11.75 12.10
C LEU A 248 -15.16 11.11 10.76
N ALA A 249 -15.60 9.85 10.78
CA ALA A 249 -16.15 9.18 9.59
C ALA A 249 -17.37 9.90 9.01
N GLU A 250 -18.12 10.64 9.82
CA GLU A 250 -19.28 11.40 9.34
C GLU A 250 -18.89 12.70 8.61
N GLU A 251 -17.66 13.21 8.80
CA GLU A 251 -17.16 14.37 8.08
C GLU A 251 -16.74 14.01 6.64
N ILE A 252 -16.28 12.75 6.42
CA ILE A 252 -15.96 12.20 5.11
C ILE A 252 -16.61 10.80 4.93
N PRO A 253 -17.92 10.73 4.68
CA PRO A 253 -18.72 9.53 4.87
C PRO A 253 -18.62 8.51 3.72
N PHE A 254 -17.45 8.02 3.41
CA PHE A 254 -17.20 6.99 2.40
C PHE A 254 -18.02 5.71 2.60
N HIS A 255 -18.32 5.36 3.85
CA HIS A 255 -19.13 4.21 4.21
C HIS A 255 -20.59 4.32 3.72
N LYS A 256 -21.13 5.54 3.52
CA LYS A 256 -22.50 5.76 3.03
C LYS A 256 -22.69 5.33 1.57
N ILE A 257 -21.61 5.22 0.82
CA ILE A 257 -21.61 4.79 -0.59
C ILE A 257 -20.97 3.40 -0.78
N GLY A 258 -20.77 2.66 0.30
CA GLY A 258 -20.30 1.27 0.26
C GLY A 258 -18.84 1.11 -0.18
N LEU A 259 -17.99 2.12 0.06
CA LEU A 259 -16.55 1.98 -0.10
C LEU A 259 -15.94 1.21 1.09
N ASP A 260 -14.91 0.41 0.80
CA ASP A 260 -14.17 -0.33 1.81
C ASP A 260 -13.19 0.59 2.56
N VAL A 261 -13.78 1.57 3.29
CA VAL A 261 -13.09 2.50 4.18
C VAL A 261 -13.55 2.22 5.61
N LEU A 262 -12.60 1.84 6.46
CA LEU A 262 -12.88 1.41 7.83
C LEU A 262 -12.21 2.36 8.83
N TRP A 263 -13.00 2.92 9.74
CA TRP A 263 -12.46 3.62 10.91
C TRP A 263 -12.34 2.66 12.09
N THR A 264 -11.22 2.67 12.78
CA THR A 264 -10.88 1.75 13.86
C THR A 264 -10.12 2.44 14.97
N ASP A 265 -10.14 1.83 16.16
CA ASP A 265 -9.34 2.28 17.30
C ASP A 265 -7.89 1.76 17.24
N ASP A 266 -7.60 0.77 16.37
CA ASP A 266 -6.26 0.20 16.16
C ASP A 266 -6.15 -0.35 14.73
N VAL A 267 -5.17 0.14 13.97
CA VAL A 267 -4.88 -0.31 12.59
C VAL A 267 -4.03 -1.59 12.57
N THR A 268 -3.38 -1.92 13.67
CA THR A 268 -2.40 -3.02 13.75
C THR A 268 -2.96 -4.38 13.31
N PRO A 269 -4.16 -4.82 13.73
CA PRO A 269 -4.71 -6.11 13.29
C PRO A 269 -4.94 -6.18 11.76
N TYR A 270 -5.34 -5.08 11.16
CA TYR A 270 -5.55 -4.99 9.71
C TYR A 270 -4.22 -5.00 8.94
N LYS A 271 -3.19 -4.33 9.48
CA LYS A 271 -1.82 -4.39 8.96
C LYS A 271 -1.29 -5.83 9.05
N MET A 272 -1.45 -6.48 10.19
CA MET A 272 -1.06 -7.87 10.36
C MET A 272 -1.77 -8.77 9.35
N ARG A 273 -3.08 -8.62 9.17
CA ARG A 273 -3.87 -9.34 8.15
C ARG A 273 -3.28 -9.15 6.75
N LYS A 274 -3.01 -7.90 6.34
CA LYS A 274 -2.41 -7.62 5.02
C LYS A 274 -1.03 -8.26 4.88
N VAL A 275 -0.17 -8.07 5.86
CA VAL A 275 1.22 -8.59 5.81
C VAL A 275 1.24 -10.11 5.77
N ARG A 276 0.38 -10.79 6.57
CA ARG A 276 0.39 -12.25 6.67
C ARG A 276 -0.38 -12.92 5.52
N ILE A 277 -1.56 -12.43 5.16
CA ILE A 277 -2.38 -13.06 4.12
C ILE A 277 -1.92 -12.59 2.73
N LEU A 278 -1.92 -11.29 2.41
CA LEU A 278 -1.57 -10.83 1.06
C LEU A 278 -0.07 -10.99 0.76
N ASN A 279 0.77 -10.35 1.57
CA ASN A 279 2.21 -10.37 1.33
C ASN A 279 2.81 -11.73 1.67
N GLY A 280 2.25 -12.41 2.70
CA GLY A 280 2.63 -13.77 3.07
C GLY A 280 2.32 -14.79 2.00
N ALA A 281 1.13 -14.71 1.37
CA ALA A 281 0.77 -15.58 0.24
C ALA A 281 1.77 -15.49 -0.92
N HIS A 282 2.16 -14.28 -1.32
CA HIS A 282 3.23 -14.10 -2.30
C HIS A 282 4.54 -14.75 -1.82
N THR A 283 5.00 -14.38 -0.63
CA THR A 283 6.32 -14.82 -0.13
C THR A 283 6.40 -16.33 0.07
N MET A 284 5.31 -16.96 0.52
CA MET A 284 5.29 -18.42 0.74
C MET A 284 5.21 -19.22 -0.55
N SER A 285 4.69 -18.66 -1.65
CA SER A 285 4.37 -19.45 -2.85
C SER A 285 5.25 -19.15 -4.05
N VAL A 286 5.70 -17.89 -4.24
CA VAL A 286 6.40 -17.49 -5.47
C VAL A 286 7.72 -18.24 -5.71
N LEU A 287 8.48 -18.55 -4.66
CA LEU A 287 9.77 -19.23 -4.80
C LEU A 287 9.58 -20.70 -5.21
N ALA A 288 8.63 -21.38 -4.59
CA ALA A 288 8.27 -22.74 -4.97
C ALA A 288 7.66 -22.77 -6.39
N ALA A 289 6.88 -21.78 -6.78
CA ALA A 289 6.33 -21.63 -8.13
C ALA A 289 7.43 -21.42 -9.18
N THR A 290 8.39 -20.56 -8.90
CA THR A 290 9.56 -20.33 -9.78
C THR A 290 10.38 -21.62 -9.94
N LEU A 291 10.70 -22.31 -8.85
CA LEU A 291 11.38 -23.60 -8.88
C LEU A 291 10.60 -24.69 -9.61
N ALA A 292 9.27 -24.57 -9.70
CA ALA A 292 8.41 -25.45 -10.50
C ALA A 292 8.32 -25.02 -11.99
N GLY A 293 9.04 -23.96 -12.40
CA GLY A 293 9.11 -23.49 -13.79
C GLY A 293 7.95 -22.58 -14.22
N LEU A 294 7.24 -21.95 -13.28
CA LEU A 294 6.20 -20.96 -13.56
C LEU A 294 6.80 -19.54 -13.61
N GLU A 295 6.17 -18.63 -14.37
CA GLU A 295 6.72 -17.29 -14.62
C GLU A 295 5.93 -16.17 -13.95
N THR A 296 4.60 -16.29 -13.90
CA THR A 296 3.72 -15.24 -13.40
C THR A 296 2.82 -15.72 -12.25
N VAL A 297 2.29 -14.77 -11.50
CA VAL A 297 1.28 -15.04 -10.45
C VAL A 297 0.02 -15.68 -11.08
N ALA A 298 -0.36 -15.28 -12.27
CA ALA A 298 -1.50 -15.87 -12.97
C ALA A 298 -1.23 -17.36 -13.30
N ASP A 299 -0.02 -17.71 -13.77
CA ASP A 299 0.38 -19.11 -14.01
C ASP A 299 0.35 -19.92 -12.71
N MET A 300 0.87 -19.33 -11.62
CA MET A 300 0.84 -19.92 -10.28
C MET A 300 -0.59 -20.22 -9.82
N MET A 301 -1.52 -19.28 -10.05
CA MET A 301 -2.93 -19.46 -9.68
C MET A 301 -3.67 -20.45 -10.56
N ALA A 302 -3.25 -20.63 -11.81
CA ALA A 302 -3.81 -21.62 -12.73
C ALA A 302 -3.31 -23.04 -12.43
N ASP A 303 -2.13 -23.20 -11.82
CA ASP A 303 -1.58 -24.48 -11.44
C ASP A 303 -2.23 -25.01 -10.15
N GLN A 304 -2.94 -26.15 -10.25
CA GLN A 304 -3.71 -26.69 -9.11
C GLN A 304 -2.83 -27.15 -7.94
N VAL A 305 -1.58 -27.54 -8.19
CA VAL A 305 -0.67 -28.01 -7.14
C VAL A 305 -0.16 -26.82 -6.34
N VAL A 306 0.39 -25.82 -7.04
CA VAL A 306 0.99 -24.64 -6.41
C VAL A 306 -0.07 -23.76 -5.73
N SER A 307 -1.18 -23.49 -6.44
CA SER A 307 -2.30 -22.73 -5.85
C SER A 307 -2.93 -23.47 -4.66
N GLY A 308 -2.92 -24.81 -4.69
CA GLY A 308 -3.40 -25.64 -3.58
C GLY A 308 -2.55 -25.50 -2.30
N ILE A 309 -1.22 -25.45 -2.43
CA ILE A 309 -0.31 -25.19 -1.27
C ILE A 309 -0.55 -23.79 -0.71
N MET A 310 -0.62 -22.78 -1.58
CA MET A 310 -0.92 -21.41 -1.16
C MET A 310 -2.26 -21.35 -0.41
N HIS A 311 -3.30 -21.97 -0.97
CA HIS A 311 -4.61 -22.00 -0.34
C HIS A 311 -4.56 -22.62 1.06
N ARG A 312 -4.01 -23.84 1.20
CA ARG A 312 -3.90 -24.49 2.52
C ARG A 312 -3.04 -23.68 3.48
N GLY A 313 -1.92 -23.13 3.02
CA GLY A 313 -1.07 -22.27 3.86
C GLY A 313 -1.81 -21.05 4.37
N ILE A 314 -2.65 -20.42 3.56
CA ILE A 314 -3.45 -19.26 3.98
C ILE A 314 -4.56 -19.71 4.96
N TYR A 315 -5.41 -20.65 4.54
CA TYR A 315 -6.66 -20.97 5.26
C TYR A 315 -6.43 -21.84 6.50
N ASP A 316 -5.51 -22.80 6.42
CA ASP A 316 -5.33 -23.80 7.47
C ASP A 316 -4.15 -23.45 8.41
N GLU A 317 -3.21 -22.57 7.99
CA GLU A 317 -1.99 -22.32 8.74
C GLU A 317 -1.80 -20.84 9.11
N ILE A 318 -2.11 -19.86 8.23
CA ILE A 318 -1.94 -18.42 8.53
C ILE A 318 -3.17 -17.87 9.27
N ILE A 319 -4.37 -18.04 8.72
CA ILE A 319 -5.61 -17.50 9.31
C ILE A 319 -5.77 -17.88 10.79
N PRO A 320 -5.53 -19.14 11.20
CA PRO A 320 -5.65 -19.53 12.61
C PRO A 320 -4.66 -18.84 13.56
N THR A 321 -3.65 -18.13 13.03
CA THR A 321 -2.66 -17.39 13.82
C THR A 321 -2.99 -15.90 13.99
N LEU A 322 -4.09 -15.42 13.43
CA LEU A 322 -4.48 -14.01 13.44
C LEU A 322 -5.67 -13.77 14.39
N ASP A 323 -5.70 -12.57 14.98
CA ASP A 323 -6.65 -12.22 16.05
C ASP A 323 -7.85 -11.37 15.59
N LEU A 324 -8.12 -11.30 14.29
CA LEU A 324 -9.33 -10.70 13.74
C LEU A 324 -10.47 -11.75 13.66
N PRO A 325 -11.75 -11.33 13.60
CA PRO A 325 -12.86 -12.23 13.36
C PRO A 325 -12.63 -13.07 12.10
N GLU A 326 -12.78 -14.40 12.23
CA GLU A 326 -12.49 -15.36 11.15
C GLU A 326 -13.19 -15.00 9.84
N SER A 327 -14.46 -14.57 9.88
CA SER A 327 -15.20 -14.16 8.69
C SER A 327 -14.53 -13.01 7.92
N LYS A 328 -13.87 -12.08 8.63
CA LYS A 328 -13.11 -10.97 8.02
C LYS A 328 -11.79 -11.43 7.41
N LEU A 329 -11.17 -12.44 8.00
CA LEU A 329 -9.94 -13.06 7.49
C LEU A 329 -10.23 -13.89 6.23
N LEU A 330 -11.29 -14.70 6.27
CA LEU A 330 -11.73 -15.52 5.13
C LEU A 330 -12.13 -14.66 3.94
N GLN A 331 -12.89 -13.57 4.17
CA GLN A 331 -13.25 -12.65 3.10
C GLN A 331 -12.01 -12.02 2.48
N PHE A 332 -11.10 -11.50 3.28
CA PHE A 332 -9.87 -10.89 2.78
C PHE A 332 -8.98 -11.89 2.01
N ALA A 333 -8.90 -13.15 2.46
CA ALA A 333 -8.17 -14.21 1.76
C ALA A 333 -8.80 -14.53 0.40
N SER A 334 -10.14 -14.52 0.31
CA SER A 334 -10.87 -14.68 -0.95
C SER A 334 -10.58 -13.53 -1.92
N ASP A 335 -10.61 -12.29 -1.42
CA ASP A 335 -10.28 -11.09 -2.21
C ASP A 335 -8.84 -11.14 -2.75
N VAL A 336 -7.89 -11.57 -1.92
CA VAL A 336 -6.48 -11.77 -2.31
C VAL A 336 -6.37 -12.83 -3.42
N ALA A 337 -7.08 -13.94 -3.31
CA ALA A 337 -7.09 -14.98 -4.34
C ALA A 337 -7.66 -14.47 -5.68
N GLU A 338 -8.70 -13.64 -5.65
CA GLU A 338 -9.22 -12.98 -6.86
C GLU A 338 -8.21 -11.99 -7.47
N ARG A 339 -7.56 -11.19 -6.64
CA ARG A 339 -6.52 -10.23 -7.08
C ARG A 339 -5.37 -10.96 -7.77
N PHE A 340 -4.94 -12.10 -7.25
CA PHE A 340 -3.86 -12.91 -7.85
C PHE A 340 -4.26 -13.53 -9.21
N LYS A 341 -5.56 -13.80 -9.40
CA LYS A 341 -6.10 -14.27 -10.68
C LYS A 341 -6.36 -13.16 -11.69
N ASN A 342 -6.10 -11.89 -11.34
CA ASN A 342 -6.38 -10.75 -12.21
C ASN A 342 -5.61 -10.85 -13.53
N PRO A 343 -6.27 -11.05 -14.68
CA PRO A 343 -5.60 -11.27 -15.96
C PRO A 343 -5.02 -9.99 -16.59
N PHE A 344 -5.35 -8.84 -16.03
CA PHE A 344 -4.92 -7.54 -16.54
C PHE A 344 -3.57 -7.09 -15.95
N ILE A 345 -3.06 -7.80 -14.94
CA ILE A 345 -1.78 -7.49 -14.30
C ILE A 345 -0.80 -8.62 -14.56
N LYS A 346 0.21 -8.36 -15.39
CA LYS A 346 1.29 -9.32 -15.63
C LYS A 346 2.33 -9.19 -14.50
N HIS A 347 2.13 -9.92 -13.42
CA HIS A 347 2.98 -9.88 -12.23
C HIS A 347 3.98 -11.04 -12.25
N TYR A 348 5.24 -10.74 -12.57
CA TYR A 348 6.29 -11.74 -12.65
C TYR A 348 6.73 -12.23 -11.27
N LEU A 349 6.89 -13.54 -11.10
CA LEU A 349 7.32 -14.16 -9.84
C LEU A 349 8.68 -13.64 -9.39
N LEU A 350 9.64 -13.49 -10.30
CA LEU A 350 10.99 -13.01 -9.98
C LEU A 350 11.00 -11.56 -9.48
N SER A 351 10.07 -10.72 -9.92
CA SER A 351 9.96 -9.35 -9.38
C SER A 351 9.49 -9.34 -7.91
N ILE A 352 8.75 -10.36 -7.50
CA ILE A 352 8.31 -10.54 -6.10
C ILE A 352 9.42 -11.20 -5.27
N ALA A 353 10.24 -12.05 -5.89
CA ALA A 353 11.30 -12.83 -5.25
C ALA A 353 12.51 -12.01 -4.75
N LEU A 354 12.58 -10.71 -5.06
CA LEU A 354 13.65 -9.83 -4.60
C LEU A 354 13.67 -9.76 -3.06
N ASN A 355 14.86 -9.84 -2.44
CA ASN A 355 15.07 -9.73 -1.00
C ASN A 355 14.17 -10.69 -0.19
N SER A 356 14.10 -11.95 -0.60
CA SER A 356 13.12 -12.91 -0.06
C SER A 356 13.41 -13.31 1.39
N VAL A 357 14.66 -13.29 1.85
CA VAL A 357 14.99 -13.61 3.26
C VAL A 357 14.35 -12.61 4.19
N SER A 358 14.57 -11.31 4.00
CA SER A 358 14.00 -10.27 4.84
C SER A 358 12.46 -10.23 4.77
N LYS A 359 11.88 -10.50 3.59
CA LYS A 359 10.43 -10.64 3.43
C LYS A 359 9.88 -11.85 4.18
N PHE A 360 10.54 -12.99 4.11
CA PHE A 360 10.11 -14.21 4.81
C PHE A 360 10.11 -14.01 6.31
N LYS A 361 11.19 -13.40 6.86
CA LYS A 361 11.32 -13.04 8.27
C LYS A 361 10.09 -12.29 8.80
N VAL A 362 9.56 -11.31 8.06
CA VAL A 362 8.47 -10.45 8.55
C VAL A 362 7.07 -10.91 8.13
N ARG A 363 6.96 -11.70 7.04
CA ARG A 363 5.67 -12.05 6.43
C ARG A 363 5.21 -13.46 6.74
N VAL A 364 6.12 -14.43 6.83
CA VAL A 364 5.80 -15.86 6.92
C VAL A 364 6.28 -16.47 8.25
N LEU A 365 7.53 -16.25 8.63
CA LEU A 365 8.11 -16.82 9.83
C LEU A 365 7.29 -16.59 11.09
N PRO A 366 6.75 -15.37 11.35
CA PRO A 366 5.93 -15.19 12.54
C PRO A 366 4.61 -16.00 12.53
N SER A 367 4.08 -16.39 11.34
CA SER A 367 2.94 -17.31 11.28
C SER A 367 3.36 -18.74 11.61
N ILE A 368 4.55 -19.16 11.20
CA ILE A 368 5.11 -20.47 11.59
C ILE A 368 5.24 -20.56 13.11
N LEU A 369 5.88 -19.55 13.71
CA LEU A 369 6.14 -19.54 15.17
C LEU A 369 4.82 -19.49 15.98
N GLU A 370 3.88 -18.64 15.60
CA GLU A 370 2.60 -18.54 16.29
C GLU A 370 1.74 -19.80 16.10
N TYR A 371 1.81 -20.44 14.92
CA TYR A 371 1.12 -21.70 14.67
C TYR A 371 1.65 -22.81 15.58
N ILE A 372 2.99 -22.93 15.69
CA ILE A 372 3.62 -23.91 16.58
C ILE A 372 3.21 -23.65 18.04
N LYS A 373 3.24 -22.39 18.45
CA LYS A 373 2.85 -21.97 19.80
C LYS A 373 1.39 -22.32 20.12
N ARG A 374 0.45 -22.09 19.18
CA ARG A 374 -0.99 -22.34 19.37
C ARG A 374 -1.35 -23.81 19.30
N PHE A 375 -0.73 -24.56 18.38
CA PHE A 375 -1.17 -25.91 18.03
C PHE A 375 -0.18 -27.03 18.38
N GLY A 376 1.04 -26.70 18.83
CA GLY A 376 2.06 -27.69 19.23
C GLY A 376 2.59 -28.53 18.06
N LYS A 377 2.39 -28.12 16.82
CA LYS A 377 2.85 -28.80 15.60
C LYS A 377 3.29 -27.79 14.55
N GLU A 378 4.15 -28.22 13.64
CA GLU A 378 4.63 -27.38 12.55
C GLU A 378 3.61 -27.24 11.41
N PRO A 379 3.46 -26.03 10.79
CA PRO A 379 2.59 -25.79 9.64
C PRO A 379 3.27 -26.29 8.37
N ALA A 380 2.82 -27.40 7.82
CA ALA A 380 3.54 -28.14 6.78
C ALA A 380 3.71 -27.38 5.45
N ASN A 381 2.72 -26.58 5.03
CA ASN A 381 2.82 -25.79 3.81
C ASN A 381 3.79 -24.61 3.97
N LEU A 382 3.79 -23.95 5.14
CA LEU A 382 4.72 -22.87 5.44
C LEU A 382 6.14 -23.41 5.65
N MET A 383 6.30 -24.61 6.19
CA MET A 383 7.59 -25.29 6.31
C MET A 383 8.16 -25.68 4.93
N PHE A 384 7.30 -26.15 4.01
CA PHE A 384 7.70 -26.39 2.62
C PHE A 384 8.17 -25.07 1.94
N SER A 385 7.49 -23.98 2.24
CA SER A 385 7.88 -22.64 1.75
C SER A 385 9.26 -22.20 2.25
N LEU A 386 9.61 -22.49 3.51
CA LEU A 386 10.96 -22.24 4.07
C LEU A 386 12.03 -23.08 3.36
N ALA A 387 11.73 -24.36 3.11
CA ALA A 387 12.62 -25.22 2.32
C ALA A 387 12.80 -24.70 0.89
N ALA A 388 11.72 -24.26 0.24
CA ALA A 388 11.78 -23.67 -1.10
C ALA A 388 12.60 -22.36 -1.13
N LEU A 389 12.54 -21.55 -0.07
CA LEU A 389 13.39 -20.36 0.07
C LEU A 389 14.87 -20.76 0.04
N ILE A 390 15.29 -21.71 0.85
CA ILE A 390 16.69 -22.17 0.90
C ILE A 390 17.13 -22.73 -0.46
N MET A 391 16.28 -23.54 -1.10
CA MET A 391 16.57 -24.09 -2.43
C MET A 391 16.69 -23.00 -3.51
N PHE A 392 15.82 -21.98 -3.48
CA PHE A 392 15.83 -20.88 -4.45
C PHE A 392 17.13 -20.10 -4.40
N TYR A 393 17.68 -19.82 -3.21
CA TYR A 393 18.94 -19.10 -3.07
C TYR A 393 20.16 -19.89 -3.57
N ARG A 394 20.00 -21.18 -3.88
CA ARG A 394 21.02 -22.01 -4.54
C ARG A 394 20.99 -21.90 -6.05
N THR A 395 20.01 -21.19 -6.62
CA THR A 395 19.92 -20.90 -8.06
C THR A 395 20.59 -19.58 -8.40
N ASP A 396 20.80 -19.30 -9.68
CA ASP A 396 21.34 -18.02 -10.17
C ASP A 396 20.29 -16.90 -10.24
N GLU A 397 19.03 -17.20 -9.97
CA GLU A 397 17.92 -16.23 -10.03
C GLU A 397 17.74 -15.44 -8.72
N ALA A 398 18.38 -15.87 -7.64
CA ALA A 398 18.27 -15.19 -6.33
C ALA A 398 18.89 -13.79 -6.38
N GLN A 399 18.12 -12.79 -5.96
CA GLN A 399 18.54 -11.39 -5.91
C GLN A 399 18.27 -10.83 -4.50
N ASP A 400 19.36 -10.55 -3.81
CA ASP A 400 19.40 -9.97 -2.47
C ASP A 400 20.75 -9.23 -2.32
N SER A 401 21.11 -8.74 -1.11
CA SER A 401 22.46 -8.25 -0.90
C SER A 401 23.47 -9.35 -1.22
N PRO A 402 24.64 -9.00 -1.80
CA PRO A 402 25.64 -10.00 -2.19
C PRO A 402 26.05 -10.93 -1.04
N GLU A 403 26.11 -10.39 0.17
CA GLU A 403 26.47 -11.11 1.39
C GLU A 403 25.42 -12.17 1.76
N VAL A 404 24.12 -11.82 1.65
CA VAL A 404 23.02 -12.76 1.89
C VAL A 404 23.00 -13.85 0.83
N VAL A 405 23.14 -13.49 -0.45
CA VAL A 405 23.15 -14.47 -1.56
C VAL A 405 24.29 -15.46 -1.40
N GLU A 406 25.52 -14.98 -1.12
CA GLU A 406 26.70 -15.84 -0.95
C GLU A 406 26.54 -16.80 0.22
N PHE A 407 26.06 -16.28 1.36
CA PHE A 407 25.83 -17.09 2.55
C PHE A 407 24.74 -18.15 2.31
N MET A 408 23.57 -17.76 1.84
CA MET A 408 22.42 -18.67 1.61
C MET A 408 22.74 -19.74 0.56
N ARG A 409 23.62 -19.45 -0.40
CA ARG A 409 24.04 -20.39 -1.43
C ARG A 409 24.98 -21.47 -0.91
N SER A 410 25.91 -21.10 -0.02
CA SER A 410 27.00 -21.97 0.41
C SER A 410 26.76 -22.68 1.74
N ALA A 411 25.98 -22.08 2.64
CA ALA A 411 25.75 -22.62 3.99
C ALA A 411 24.80 -23.83 3.98
N SER A 412 24.98 -24.70 4.96
CA SER A 412 24.03 -25.79 5.22
C SER A 412 22.70 -25.27 5.76
N PRO A 413 21.60 -26.02 5.63
CA PRO A 413 20.34 -25.65 6.25
C PRO A 413 20.42 -25.37 7.75
N ALA A 414 21.26 -26.14 8.48
CA ALA A 414 21.51 -25.92 9.90
C ALA A 414 22.13 -24.56 10.21
N GLU A 415 23.18 -24.19 9.45
CA GLU A 415 23.83 -22.88 9.60
C GLU A 415 22.89 -21.72 9.22
N ILE A 416 22.09 -21.88 8.18
CA ILE A 416 21.09 -20.87 7.77
C ILE A 416 20.06 -20.66 8.88
N LEU A 417 19.48 -21.72 9.45
CA LEU A 417 18.41 -21.61 10.42
C LEU A 417 18.89 -21.13 11.80
N SER A 418 20.17 -21.34 12.15
CA SER A 418 20.75 -20.83 13.40
C SER A 418 21.18 -19.36 13.34
N ARG A 419 21.08 -18.72 12.16
CA ARG A 419 21.58 -17.36 11.91
C ARG A 419 20.58 -16.29 12.41
N GLU A 420 20.72 -15.85 13.65
CA GLU A 420 19.82 -14.91 14.33
C GLU A 420 19.66 -13.56 13.61
N ASP A 421 20.70 -13.03 12.99
CA ASP A 421 20.64 -11.76 12.26
C ASP A 421 19.71 -11.85 11.04
N LEU A 422 19.62 -13.01 10.38
CA LEU A 422 18.67 -13.22 9.28
C LEU A 422 17.23 -13.34 9.77
N TRP A 423 16.98 -14.06 10.87
CA TRP A 423 15.63 -14.44 11.31
C TRP A 423 15.11 -13.65 12.52
N GLY A 424 16.02 -13.03 13.29
CA GLY A 424 15.68 -12.34 14.54
C GLY A 424 15.82 -13.23 15.77
N GLU A 425 15.90 -14.55 15.59
CA GLU A 425 16.11 -15.57 16.60
C GLU A 425 16.68 -16.85 15.96
N ASP A 426 17.19 -17.77 16.75
CA ASP A 426 17.60 -19.11 16.30
C ASP A 426 16.37 -19.98 16.04
N ILE A 427 16.20 -20.38 14.77
CA ILE A 427 15.09 -21.25 14.33
C ILE A 427 15.57 -22.64 13.91
N SER A 428 16.74 -23.08 14.39
CA SER A 428 17.34 -24.38 14.06
C SER A 428 16.47 -25.59 14.49
N PHE A 429 15.54 -25.41 15.43
CA PHE A 429 14.57 -26.44 15.79
C PHE A 429 13.66 -26.86 14.62
N LEU A 430 13.55 -26.07 13.55
CA LEU A 430 12.80 -26.39 12.33
C LEU A 430 13.60 -27.25 11.32
N LEU A 431 14.88 -27.56 11.62
CA LEU A 431 15.79 -28.22 10.69
C LEU A 431 15.25 -29.53 10.12
N GLY A 432 14.67 -30.38 10.98
CA GLY A 432 14.19 -31.70 10.58
C GLY A 432 13.12 -31.64 9.46
N SER A 433 12.17 -30.72 9.55
CA SER A 433 11.16 -30.51 8.51
C SER A 433 11.72 -29.86 7.26
N VAL A 434 12.62 -28.89 7.40
CA VAL A 434 13.28 -28.25 6.26
C VAL A 434 14.07 -29.26 5.44
N GLU A 435 14.90 -30.10 6.08
CA GLU A 435 15.67 -31.14 5.39
C GLU A 435 14.77 -32.20 4.74
N LYS A 436 13.67 -32.61 5.41
CA LYS A 436 12.66 -33.51 4.83
C LYS A 436 12.12 -32.97 3.51
N TYR A 437 11.75 -31.69 3.45
CA TYR A 437 11.15 -31.10 2.26
C TYR A 437 12.17 -30.78 1.17
N ILE A 438 13.40 -30.40 1.51
CA ILE A 438 14.51 -30.27 0.54
C ILE A 438 14.77 -31.64 -0.12
N ALA A 439 14.96 -32.68 0.67
CA ALA A 439 15.25 -34.02 0.16
C ALA A 439 14.09 -34.56 -0.74
N ALA A 440 12.83 -34.29 -0.35
CA ALA A 440 11.69 -34.67 -1.18
C ALA A 440 11.69 -33.93 -2.53
N ALA A 441 11.96 -32.62 -2.52
CA ALA A 441 12.00 -31.79 -3.72
C ALA A 441 13.18 -32.14 -4.64
N GLU A 442 14.36 -32.44 -4.08
CA GLU A 442 15.53 -32.90 -4.85
C GLU A 442 15.29 -34.28 -5.52
N LYS A 443 14.60 -35.16 -4.81
CA LYS A 443 14.33 -36.53 -5.33
C LYS A 443 13.21 -36.56 -6.37
N LEU A 444 12.15 -35.80 -6.19
CA LEU A 444 10.90 -35.92 -6.97
C LEU A 444 10.66 -34.74 -7.91
N GLY A 445 11.41 -33.64 -7.74
CA GLY A 445 11.10 -32.33 -8.26
C GLY A 445 10.11 -31.56 -7.38
N VAL A 446 10.23 -30.24 -7.36
CA VAL A 446 9.49 -29.35 -6.45
C VAL A 446 7.97 -29.52 -6.59
N LYS A 447 7.45 -29.59 -7.80
CA LYS A 447 6.01 -29.72 -8.06
C LYS A 447 5.44 -31.05 -7.56
N GLN A 448 6.17 -32.16 -7.75
CA GLN A 448 5.72 -33.47 -7.27
C GLN A 448 5.79 -33.55 -5.74
N ALA A 449 6.83 -32.99 -5.12
CA ALA A 449 6.93 -32.91 -3.65
C ALA A 449 5.77 -32.13 -3.03
N MET A 450 5.35 -30.99 -3.65
CA MET A 450 4.15 -30.27 -3.28
C MET A 450 2.86 -31.08 -3.40
N ALA A 451 2.74 -31.86 -4.50
CA ALA A 451 1.58 -32.71 -4.72
C ALA A 451 1.48 -33.85 -3.66
N ASP A 452 2.62 -34.40 -3.24
CA ASP A 452 2.66 -35.46 -2.25
C ASP A 452 2.38 -34.90 -0.84
N LEU A 453 2.91 -33.72 -0.51
CA LEU A 453 2.54 -33.00 0.73
C LEU A 453 1.01 -32.80 0.83
N ALA A 454 0.36 -32.45 -0.28
CA ALA A 454 -1.09 -32.29 -0.32
C ALA A 454 -1.87 -33.59 -0.06
N LYS A 455 -1.29 -34.75 -0.31
CA LYS A 455 -1.91 -36.06 0.00
C LYS A 455 -1.72 -36.45 1.46
N GLU A 456 -0.58 -36.08 2.08
CA GLU A 456 -0.31 -36.35 3.49
C GLU A 456 -1.26 -35.57 4.43
N GLN A 457 -1.88 -34.49 3.95
CA GLN A 457 -2.77 -33.61 4.72
C GLN A 457 -4.27 -33.95 4.57
N LYS A 458 -4.62 -34.90 3.74
CA LYS A 458 -6.00 -35.42 3.58
C LYS A 458 -6.25 -36.57 4.56
#